data_274d1c3fccd07a5a63e03ac0c6511329
#
_entry.id   274d1c3fccd07a5a63e03ac0c6511329
#
_cell.length_a   1.000
_cell.length_b   1.000
_cell.length_c   1.000
_cell.angle_alpha   90.00
_cell.angle_beta   90.00
_cell.angle_gamma   90.00
#
_symmetry.space_group_name_H-M   'P 1'
#
loop_
_entity.id
_entity.type
_entity.pdbx_description
1 polymer ?
#
loop_
_entity_poly.entity_id
_entity_poly.type
_entity_poly.pdbx_seq_one_letter_code
_entity_poly.pdbx_strand_id
1 'polypeptide(L)'
;MNTIERNYEQAKEKYATIGVDTDVVLEKMQNIKISMHCWQGDDVKGFLTPDGELTGGIMATGNFPGAARTPEELRQDLEKAYSLIPGKHKLNLHAIYLDTEEAVDLNEIEPKHFEKWVEWAKKEEIGLDFNPTFFSHPMMKDGFTLA
;
A
#
# COMPACT_ATOMS: atom_id res chain seq x y z
N MET A 1 28.09 -19.16 16.11
CA MET A 1 27.48 -18.06 15.33
C MET A 1 27.11 -18.62 13.98
N ASN A 2 25.83 -18.56 13.63
CA ASN A 2 25.35 -19.00 12.31
C ASN A 2 25.70 -17.97 11.23
N THR A 3 25.43 -18.26 9.97
CA THR A 3 25.79 -17.36 8.86
C THR A 3 25.03 -16.03 8.93
N ILE A 4 23.79 -16.03 9.40
CA ILE A 4 22.94 -14.83 9.52
C ILE A 4 23.52 -13.90 10.59
N GLU A 5 23.85 -14.43 11.76
CA GLU A 5 24.45 -13.67 12.86
C GLU A 5 25.77 -13.03 12.44
N ARG A 6 26.63 -13.79 11.76
CA ARG A 6 27.90 -13.26 11.26
C ARG A 6 27.71 -12.14 10.25
N ASN A 7 26.76 -12.30 9.32
CA ASN A 7 26.48 -11.27 8.32
C ASN A 7 25.90 -10.00 8.97
N TYR A 8 25.07 -10.18 10.01
CA TYR A 8 24.54 -9.05 10.77
C TYR A 8 25.67 -8.27 11.48
N GLU A 9 26.58 -8.94 12.17
CA GLU A 9 27.72 -8.28 12.84
C GLU A 9 28.59 -7.52 11.82
N GLN A 10 28.86 -8.11 10.65
CA GLN A 10 29.63 -7.42 9.62
C GLN A 10 28.88 -6.17 9.08
N ALA A 11 27.58 -6.22 8.96
CA ALA A 11 26.77 -5.06 8.56
C ALA A 11 26.80 -3.98 9.65
N LYS A 12 26.66 -4.37 10.93
CA LYS A 12 26.73 -3.49 12.08
C LYS A 12 28.06 -2.71 12.13
N GLU A 13 29.19 -3.41 11.94
CA GLU A 13 30.49 -2.77 11.86
C GLU A 13 30.58 -1.72 10.74
N LYS A 14 30.05 -2.05 9.55
CA LYS A 14 30.02 -1.10 8.42
C LYS A 14 29.16 0.13 8.72
N TYR A 15 27.97 -0.05 9.29
CA TYR A 15 27.11 1.07 9.69
C TYR A 15 27.76 1.94 10.76
N ALA A 16 28.50 1.36 11.71
CA ALA A 16 29.23 2.09 12.73
C ALA A 16 30.29 3.04 12.12
N THR A 17 30.92 2.68 10.99
CA THR A 17 31.89 3.57 10.33
C THR A 17 31.30 4.88 9.81
N ILE A 18 30.00 4.93 9.61
CA ILE A 18 29.27 6.15 9.21
C ILE A 18 28.43 6.74 10.36
N GLY A 19 28.72 6.33 11.60
CA GLY A 19 28.07 6.87 12.79
C GLY A 19 26.67 6.34 13.09
N VAL A 20 26.28 5.20 12.49
CA VAL A 20 24.99 4.57 12.73
C VAL A 20 25.12 3.41 13.70
N ASP A 21 24.45 3.51 14.85
CA ASP A 21 24.25 2.40 15.79
C ASP A 21 22.98 1.63 15.38
N THR A 22 23.17 0.44 14.83
CA THR A 22 22.06 -0.36 14.30
C THR A 22 21.11 -0.85 15.38
N ASP A 23 21.60 -1.14 16.60
CA ASP A 23 20.74 -1.62 17.69
C ASP A 23 19.78 -0.50 18.13
N VAL A 24 20.30 0.71 18.31
CA VAL A 24 19.50 1.90 18.64
C VAL A 24 18.51 2.24 17.53
N VAL A 25 18.92 2.12 16.26
CA VAL A 25 18.04 2.38 15.12
C VAL A 25 16.91 1.36 15.05
N LEU A 26 17.21 0.07 15.21
CA LEU A 26 16.21 -0.99 15.19
C LEU A 26 15.18 -0.83 16.32
N GLU A 27 15.63 -0.45 17.53
CA GLU A 27 14.74 -0.14 18.64
C GLU A 27 13.80 1.04 18.31
N LYS A 28 14.33 2.12 17.74
CA LYS A 28 13.52 3.26 17.29
C LYS A 28 12.52 2.86 16.20
N MET A 29 12.96 2.04 15.23
CA MET A 29 12.11 1.59 14.11
C MET A 29 10.89 0.78 14.56
N GLN A 30 10.96 0.08 15.71
CA GLN A 30 9.79 -0.65 16.25
C GLN A 30 8.59 0.27 16.52
N ASN A 31 8.83 1.56 16.71
CA ASN A 31 7.78 2.55 16.99
C ASN A 31 7.41 3.41 15.78
N ILE A 32 8.08 3.21 14.66
CA ILE A 32 7.80 3.91 13.41
C ILE A 32 6.90 3.03 12.54
N LYS A 33 5.69 3.52 12.26
CA LYS A 33 4.77 2.82 11.36
C LYS A 33 5.21 3.01 9.93
N ILE A 34 5.43 1.91 9.22
CA ILE A 34 5.74 1.92 7.78
C ILE A 34 4.44 1.75 7.00
N SER A 35 4.19 2.67 6.07
CA SER A 35 3.02 2.62 5.19
C SER A 35 3.37 1.88 3.90
N MET A 36 2.63 0.80 3.62
CA MET A 36 2.73 0.04 2.37
C MET A 36 1.66 0.51 1.41
N HIS A 37 2.00 0.69 0.16
CA HIS A 37 1.02 1.02 -0.87
C HIS A 37 0.17 -0.19 -1.26
N CYS A 38 -1.14 0.03 -1.42
CA CYS A 38 -2.08 -0.99 -1.88
C CYS A 38 -1.79 -1.50 -3.31
N TRP A 39 -1.11 -0.72 -4.13
CA TRP A 39 -0.88 -0.96 -5.56
C TRP A 39 -0.14 -2.25 -5.89
N GLN A 40 0.65 -2.74 -4.96
CA GLN A 40 1.49 -3.92 -5.22
C GLN A 40 0.71 -5.23 -5.27
N GLY A 41 -0.49 -5.25 -4.69
CA GLY A 41 -1.30 -6.47 -4.61
C GLY A 41 -2.07 -6.80 -5.89
N ASP A 42 -2.29 -5.81 -6.78
CA ASP A 42 -3.14 -5.95 -7.96
C ASP A 42 -2.58 -5.30 -9.24
N ASP A 43 -1.33 -4.85 -9.20
CA ASP A 43 -0.67 -4.15 -10.32
C ASP A 43 -1.32 -2.80 -10.70
N VAL A 44 -1.73 -2.05 -9.68
CA VAL A 44 -2.27 -0.67 -9.81
C VAL A 44 -3.63 -0.58 -10.51
N LYS A 45 -4.36 -1.65 -10.65
CA LYS A 45 -5.68 -1.66 -11.31
C LYS A 45 -6.76 -0.96 -10.47
N GLY A 46 -6.75 -1.24 -9.16
CA GLY A 46 -7.85 -0.83 -8.29
C GLY A 46 -9.15 -1.59 -8.60
N PHE A 47 -10.22 -1.15 -7.97
CA PHE A 47 -11.53 -1.81 -8.05
C PHE A 47 -12.64 -0.89 -8.56
N LEU A 48 -12.29 0.32 -9.03
CA LEU A 48 -13.24 1.28 -9.58
C LEU A 48 -13.81 0.79 -10.92
N THR A 49 -12.95 0.28 -11.80
CA THR A 49 -13.31 -0.25 -13.12
C THR A 49 -12.60 -1.58 -13.34
N PRO A 50 -13.09 -2.70 -12.79
CA PRO A 50 -12.38 -3.99 -12.81
C PRO A 50 -12.03 -4.49 -14.22
N ASP A 51 -12.88 -4.17 -15.22
CA ASP A 51 -12.70 -4.54 -16.63
C ASP A 51 -12.14 -3.39 -17.48
N GLY A 52 -11.79 -2.26 -16.87
CA GLY A 52 -11.30 -1.08 -17.57
C GLY A 52 -9.88 -1.25 -18.12
N GLU A 53 -9.59 -0.58 -19.24
CA GLU A 53 -8.20 -0.44 -19.70
C GLU A 53 -7.41 0.42 -18.70
N LEU A 54 -6.19 0.01 -18.42
CA LEU A 54 -5.29 0.73 -17.53
C LEU A 54 -4.87 2.04 -18.19
N THR A 55 -5.37 3.16 -17.67
CA THR A 55 -5.11 4.49 -18.19
C THR A 55 -4.10 5.24 -17.35
N GLY A 56 -2.82 5.05 -17.66
CA GLY A 56 -1.76 5.86 -17.06
C GLY A 56 -1.20 5.31 -15.74
N GLY A 57 0.01 5.70 -15.43
CA GLY A 57 0.79 5.23 -14.31
C GLY A 57 1.88 4.25 -14.73
N ILE A 58 2.82 4.02 -13.84
CA ILE A 58 3.85 3.00 -14.04
C ILE A 58 3.25 1.65 -13.67
N MET A 59 2.78 0.92 -14.64
CA MET A 59 2.48 -0.51 -14.48
C MET A 59 3.81 -1.25 -14.50
N ALA A 60 4.26 -1.65 -13.32
CA ALA A 60 5.62 -2.14 -13.18
C ALA A 60 5.77 -3.62 -13.48
N THR A 61 4.70 -4.41 -13.37
CA THR A 61 4.81 -5.86 -13.27
C THR A 61 3.97 -6.61 -14.27
N GLY A 62 3.06 -5.94 -14.96
CA GLY A 62 2.12 -6.60 -15.85
C GLY A 62 1.12 -7.49 -15.11
N ASN A 63 0.43 -8.31 -15.86
CA ASN A 63 -0.65 -9.12 -15.36
C ASN A 63 -0.12 -10.44 -14.74
N PHE A 64 0.27 -10.43 -13.46
CA PHE A 64 0.71 -11.65 -12.78
C PHE A 64 -0.49 -12.47 -12.25
N PRO A 65 -0.40 -13.82 -12.23
CA PRO A 65 -1.53 -14.68 -11.90
C PRO A 65 -2.07 -14.52 -10.48
N GLY A 66 -1.25 -14.02 -9.56
CA GLY A 66 -1.60 -13.79 -8.16
C GLY A 66 -2.15 -12.40 -7.84
N ALA A 67 -2.36 -11.54 -8.84
CA ALA A 67 -2.90 -10.21 -8.62
C ALA A 67 -4.29 -10.28 -7.96
N ALA A 68 -4.51 -9.51 -6.91
CA ALA A 68 -5.79 -9.40 -6.24
C ALA A 68 -6.86 -8.86 -7.20
N ARG A 69 -8.04 -9.46 -7.21
CA ARG A 69 -9.16 -9.11 -8.08
C ARG A 69 -10.31 -8.43 -7.34
N THR A 70 -10.26 -8.54 -6.02
CA THR A 70 -11.27 -7.97 -5.14
C THR A 70 -10.61 -7.30 -3.95
N PRO A 71 -11.26 -6.33 -3.29
CA PRO A 71 -10.77 -5.75 -2.04
C PRO A 71 -10.49 -6.79 -0.96
N GLU A 72 -11.27 -7.86 -0.90
CA GLU A 72 -11.08 -8.94 0.07
C GLU A 72 -9.81 -9.74 -0.21
N GLU A 73 -9.54 -10.12 -1.47
CA GLU A 73 -8.29 -10.80 -1.85
C GLU A 73 -7.08 -9.92 -1.49
N LEU A 74 -7.16 -8.61 -1.74
CA LEU A 74 -6.10 -7.68 -1.39
C LEU A 74 -5.87 -7.60 0.12
N ARG A 75 -6.94 -7.57 0.94
CA ARG A 75 -6.81 -7.61 2.41
C ARG A 75 -6.11 -8.87 2.88
N GLN A 76 -6.44 -10.03 2.33
CA GLN A 76 -5.79 -11.30 2.67
C GLN A 76 -4.30 -11.30 2.30
N ASP A 77 -3.94 -10.77 1.15
CA ASP A 77 -2.55 -10.63 0.73
C ASP A 77 -1.78 -9.67 1.66
N LEU A 78 -2.39 -8.55 2.04
CA LEU A 78 -1.83 -7.60 3.00
C LEU A 78 -1.64 -8.22 4.38
N GLU A 79 -2.62 -8.94 4.90
CA GLU A 79 -2.51 -9.68 6.18
C GLU A 79 -1.33 -10.64 6.14
N LYS A 80 -1.19 -11.37 5.02
CA LYS A 80 -0.05 -12.28 4.85
C LYS A 80 1.28 -11.52 4.80
N ALA A 81 1.37 -10.43 4.06
CA ALA A 81 2.57 -9.61 3.97
C ALA A 81 2.96 -9.05 5.35
N TYR A 82 2.01 -8.46 6.07
CA TYR A 82 2.25 -7.90 7.41
C TYR A 82 2.66 -8.96 8.43
N SER A 83 2.15 -10.18 8.32
CA SER A 83 2.59 -11.29 9.19
C SER A 83 4.06 -11.66 9.03
N LEU A 84 4.69 -11.28 7.92
CA LEU A 84 6.08 -11.58 7.57
C LEU A 84 7.02 -10.39 7.80
N ILE A 85 6.50 -9.19 7.95
CA ILE A 85 7.27 -7.95 8.12
C ILE A 85 7.21 -7.54 9.59
N PRO A 86 8.34 -7.44 10.31
CA PRO A 86 8.33 -6.99 11.69
C PRO A 86 8.02 -5.48 11.80
N GLY A 87 7.41 -5.09 12.93
CA GLY A 87 7.13 -3.70 13.25
C GLY A 87 5.66 -3.34 13.20
N LYS A 88 5.37 -2.04 13.16
CA LYS A 88 4.02 -1.49 13.08
C LYS A 88 3.71 -1.05 11.66
N HIS A 89 2.50 -1.31 11.20
CA HIS A 89 2.12 -1.15 9.81
C HIS A 89 1.09 -0.06 9.60
N LYS A 90 1.11 0.50 8.41
CA LYS A 90 0.05 1.29 7.80
C LYS A 90 -0.21 0.80 6.38
N LEU A 91 -1.38 1.07 5.88
CA LEU A 91 -1.71 0.92 4.47
C LEU A 91 -1.93 2.29 3.85
N ASN A 92 -1.26 2.60 2.76
CA ASN A 92 -1.60 3.73 1.92
C ASN A 92 -2.64 3.26 0.89
N LEU A 93 -3.89 3.64 1.14
CA LEU A 93 -5.03 3.29 0.32
C LEU A 93 -5.24 4.37 -0.75
N HIS A 94 -5.48 3.96 -1.99
CA HIS A 94 -5.72 4.89 -3.08
C HIS A 94 -7.22 5.01 -3.40
N ALA A 95 -7.64 6.14 -3.94
CA ALA A 95 -9.04 6.43 -4.23
C ALA A 95 -9.73 5.39 -5.14
N ILE A 96 -9.00 4.75 -6.05
CA ILE A 96 -9.56 3.72 -6.94
C ILE A 96 -9.73 2.34 -6.28
N TYR A 97 -9.38 2.20 -5.00
CA TYR A 97 -9.50 0.95 -4.23
C TYR A 97 -10.74 0.94 -3.35
N LEU A 98 -11.87 1.42 -3.88
CA LEU A 98 -13.15 1.35 -3.14
C LEU A 98 -13.60 -0.09 -2.95
N ASP A 99 -14.43 -0.28 -1.91
CA ASP A 99 -15.07 -1.56 -1.62
C ASP A 99 -16.60 -1.36 -1.57
N THR A 100 -17.19 -1.28 -2.75
CA THR A 100 -18.62 -1.06 -2.95
C THR A 100 -19.12 -1.91 -4.12
N GLU A 101 -20.42 -2.24 -4.11
CA GLU A 101 -21.09 -2.89 -5.22
C GLU A 101 -21.72 -1.88 -6.21
N GLU A 102 -21.72 -0.60 -5.83
CA GLU A 102 -22.23 0.48 -6.65
C GLU A 102 -21.21 0.86 -7.74
N ALA A 103 -21.67 1.17 -8.93
CA ALA A 103 -20.85 1.83 -9.94
C ALA A 103 -20.69 3.29 -9.53
N VAL A 104 -19.44 3.72 -9.31
CA VAL A 104 -19.10 5.06 -8.80
C VAL A 104 -18.12 5.72 -9.76
N ASP A 105 -18.39 6.95 -10.18
CA ASP A 105 -17.39 7.74 -10.92
C ASP A 105 -16.40 8.42 -9.95
N LEU A 106 -15.23 8.80 -10.45
CA LEU A 106 -14.15 9.39 -9.64
C LEU A 106 -14.58 10.62 -8.84
N ASN A 107 -15.48 11.44 -9.38
CA ASN A 107 -16.02 12.63 -8.71
C ASN A 107 -17.15 12.33 -7.71
N GLU A 108 -17.62 11.08 -7.65
CA GLU A 108 -18.69 10.62 -6.77
C GLU A 108 -18.18 9.76 -5.62
N ILE A 109 -16.85 9.60 -5.50
CA ILE A 109 -16.23 8.83 -4.43
C ILE A 109 -16.49 9.52 -3.09
N GLU A 110 -17.06 8.78 -2.15
CA GLU A 110 -17.40 9.22 -0.81
C GLU A 110 -16.75 8.31 0.26
N PRO A 111 -16.61 8.77 1.50
CA PRO A 111 -16.04 7.96 2.60
C PRO A 111 -16.75 6.63 2.81
N LYS A 112 -18.06 6.53 2.56
CA LYS A 112 -18.84 5.29 2.69
C LYS A 112 -18.26 4.13 1.86
N HIS A 113 -17.63 4.43 0.72
CA HIS A 113 -17.05 3.43 -0.17
C HIS A 113 -15.77 2.77 0.40
N PHE A 114 -15.28 3.26 1.53
CA PHE A 114 -14.09 2.75 2.23
C PHE A 114 -14.39 2.21 3.62
N GLU A 115 -15.65 2.13 4.04
CA GLU A 115 -16.02 1.69 5.40
C GLU A 115 -15.47 0.31 5.74
N LYS A 116 -15.56 -0.65 4.82
CA LYS A 116 -15.01 -2.00 5.01
C LYS A 116 -13.48 -2.00 5.20
N TRP A 117 -12.77 -1.09 4.52
CA TRP A 117 -11.35 -0.90 4.73
C TRP A 117 -11.04 -0.35 6.12
N VAL A 118 -11.85 0.59 6.60
CA VAL A 118 -11.71 1.16 7.94
C VAL A 118 -11.99 0.13 9.02
N GLU A 119 -13.03 -0.69 8.84
CA GLU A 119 -13.37 -1.77 9.78
C GLU A 119 -12.25 -2.81 9.84
N TRP A 120 -11.76 -3.25 8.69
CA TRP A 120 -10.63 -4.17 8.60
C TRP A 120 -9.37 -3.59 9.26
N ALA A 121 -9.02 -2.36 8.96
CA ALA A 121 -7.84 -1.72 9.51
C ALA A 121 -7.90 -1.57 11.04
N LYS A 122 -9.08 -1.29 11.58
CA LYS A 122 -9.31 -1.27 13.04
C LYS A 122 -9.14 -2.65 13.66
N LYS A 123 -9.68 -3.70 13.03
CA LYS A 123 -9.57 -5.08 13.50
C LYS A 123 -8.12 -5.54 13.53
N GLU A 124 -7.35 -5.24 12.49
CA GLU A 124 -5.95 -5.66 12.33
C GLU A 124 -4.95 -4.66 12.98
N GLU A 125 -5.43 -3.62 13.66
CA GLU A 125 -4.61 -2.55 14.28
C GLU A 125 -3.68 -1.82 13.30
N ILE A 126 -4.08 -1.76 12.02
CA ILE A 126 -3.33 -1.12 10.92
C ILE A 126 -3.78 0.33 10.79
N GLY A 127 -2.83 1.27 10.66
CA GLY A 127 -3.14 2.65 10.30
C GLY A 127 -3.46 2.78 8.81
N LEU A 128 -4.33 3.75 8.47
CA LEU A 128 -4.60 4.08 7.07
C LEU A 128 -4.01 5.46 6.74
N ASP A 129 -3.35 5.54 5.59
CA ASP A 129 -3.10 6.76 4.86
C ASP A 129 -3.95 6.74 3.59
N PHE A 130 -4.24 7.89 3.01
CA PHE A 130 -5.08 7.97 1.82
C PHE A 130 -4.38 8.76 0.72
N ASN A 131 -4.36 8.20 -0.48
CA ASN A 131 -3.81 8.82 -1.67
C ASN A 131 -4.96 9.12 -2.66
N PRO A 132 -5.36 10.38 -2.80
CA PRO A 132 -6.43 10.75 -3.72
C PRO A 132 -5.96 10.73 -5.17
N THR A 133 -6.90 10.59 -6.10
CA THR A 133 -6.64 10.73 -7.54
C THR A 133 -6.96 12.15 -7.96
N PHE A 134 -5.98 12.83 -8.56
CA PHE A 134 -6.13 14.19 -9.10
C PHE A 134 -5.97 14.26 -10.62
N PHE A 135 -5.84 13.13 -11.30
CA PHE A 135 -5.49 13.08 -12.72
C PHE A 135 -6.42 12.19 -13.52
N SER A 136 -6.46 12.46 -14.81
CA SER A 136 -7.09 11.57 -15.80
C SER A 136 -8.61 11.42 -15.73
N HIS A 137 -9.32 12.39 -15.12
CA HIS A 137 -10.78 12.38 -15.18
C HIS A 137 -11.28 13.04 -16.48
N PRO A 138 -12.33 12.52 -17.15
CA PRO A 138 -12.87 13.10 -18.39
C PRO A 138 -13.35 14.56 -18.27
N MET A 139 -13.73 14.98 -17.07
CA MET A 139 -14.11 16.37 -16.77
C MET A 139 -12.93 17.34 -16.70
N MET A 140 -11.69 16.85 -16.65
CA MET A 140 -10.48 17.68 -16.66
C MET A 140 -10.18 18.13 -18.09
N LYS A 141 -10.21 19.44 -18.32
CA LYS A 141 -9.97 20.03 -19.66
C LYS A 141 -8.52 19.91 -20.11
N ASP A 142 -7.59 19.90 -19.19
CA ASP A 142 -6.14 19.86 -19.43
C ASP A 142 -5.49 18.53 -19.02
N GLY A 143 -6.25 17.60 -18.47
CA GLY A 143 -5.76 16.30 -18.02
C GLY A 143 -4.95 16.33 -16.71
N PHE A 144 -4.76 17.49 -16.08
CA PHE A 144 -3.87 17.62 -14.94
C PHE A 144 -4.48 18.18 -13.66
N THR A 145 -5.53 18.95 -13.73
CA THR A 145 -6.08 19.61 -12.53
C THR A 145 -7.59 19.61 -12.50
N LEU A 146 -8.14 19.33 -11.33
CA LEU A 146 -9.49 19.74 -10.95
C LEU A 146 -9.39 21.23 -10.57
N ALA A 147 -9.56 22.09 -11.52
CA ALA A 147 -9.69 23.54 -11.29
C ALA A 147 -11.15 23.95 -11.25
#